data_65ac4cc5239bd8d78999e52400478111
#
_entry.id   65ac4cc5239bd8d78999e52400478111
#
_cell.length_a   1.000
_cell.length_b   1.000
_cell.length_c   1.000
_cell.angle_alpha   90.00
_cell.angle_beta   90.00
_cell.angle_gamma   90.00
#
_symmetry.space_group_name_H-M   'P 1'
#
loop_
_entity.id
_entity.type
_entity.pdbx_description
1 polymer ?
#
loop_
_entity_poly.entity_id
_entity_poly.type
_entity_poly.pdbx_seq_one_letter_code
_entity_poly.pdbx_strand_id
1 'polypeptide(L)'
;IEELKQKVKNINIMNEKNTTLNIVPPLHFIITDTSGHTVAVEPHNGLLIVKDNHVKVLTNAPKLEWHIQNLRNYAFLQPEKSTNQLVGKVLVRSMGCEAGTNGLPGGYTSTERFVRATYLRHHLSSSHNEDINLMNCFKILDSVSIPQGAVLDAGETHYTQYQLVMESKDKAYYIKPYFSNQLFKVQLNEELLSKDDMTSVSYTHLRAHE
;
A
#
# COMPACT_ATOMS: atom_id res chain seq x y z
N ILE A 1 3.13 -11.91 15.25
CA ILE A 1 4.03 -12.23 14.10
C ILE A 1 4.87 -13.46 14.40
N GLU A 2 5.37 -13.66 15.61
CA GLU A 2 6.20 -14.83 15.91
C GLU A 2 5.45 -16.16 15.71
N GLU A 3 4.17 -16.22 16.07
CA GLU A 3 3.31 -17.37 15.79
C GLU A 3 3.19 -17.63 14.26
N LEU A 4 3.01 -16.56 13.48
CA LEU A 4 2.98 -16.63 12.02
C LEU A 4 4.26 -17.24 11.47
N LYS A 5 5.44 -16.77 11.92
CA LYS A 5 6.75 -17.28 11.48
C LYS A 5 6.91 -18.79 11.72
N GLN A 6 6.24 -19.33 12.74
CA GLN A 6 6.23 -20.77 13.00
C GLN A 6 5.23 -21.50 12.09
N LYS A 7 4.00 -20.97 11.96
CA LYS A 7 2.92 -21.63 11.22
C LYS A 7 3.17 -21.69 9.71
N VAL A 8 3.77 -20.64 9.12
CA VAL A 8 4.03 -20.61 7.67
C VAL A 8 4.99 -21.71 7.20
N LYS A 9 5.84 -22.25 8.08
CA LYS A 9 6.75 -23.36 7.75
C LYS A 9 6.02 -24.64 7.36
N ASN A 10 4.76 -24.76 7.80
CA ASN A 10 3.91 -25.93 7.54
C ASN A 10 2.94 -25.70 6.37
N ILE A 11 3.04 -24.54 5.68
CA ILE A 11 2.18 -24.22 4.55
C ILE A 11 2.92 -24.52 3.27
N ASN A 12 2.35 -25.41 2.45
CA ASN A 12 2.81 -25.66 1.09
C ASN A 12 1.97 -24.83 0.11
N ILE A 13 2.65 -24.16 -0.81
CA ILE A 13 1.98 -23.41 -1.87
C ILE A 13 1.70 -24.38 -3.01
N MET A 14 0.43 -24.56 -3.33
CA MET A 14 0.02 -25.34 -4.49
C MET A 14 0.13 -24.47 -5.75
N ASN A 15 0.75 -25.03 -6.80
CA ASN A 15 0.84 -24.38 -8.10
C ASN A 15 -0.40 -24.70 -8.94
N GLU A 16 -1.58 -24.38 -8.37
CA GLU A 16 -2.87 -24.64 -9.03
C GLU A 16 -3.46 -23.34 -9.57
N LYS A 17 -4.01 -23.44 -10.76
CA LYS A 17 -4.69 -22.30 -11.39
C LYS A 17 -6.02 -22.02 -10.68
N ASN A 18 -6.27 -20.76 -10.39
CA ASN A 18 -7.60 -20.31 -10.01
C ASN A 18 -8.57 -20.58 -11.17
N THR A 19 -9.71 -21.21 -10.89
CA THR A 19 -10.67 -21.64 -11.91
C THR A 19 -11.31 -20.46 -12.66
N THR A 20 -11.47 -19.30 -12.02
CA THR A 20 -12.06 -18.11 -12.62
C THR A 20 -11.02 -17.33 -13.45
N LEU A 21 -9.81 -17.15 -12.91
CA LEU A 21 -8.76 -16.34 -13.54
C LEU A 21 -7.87 -17.13 -14.51
N ASN A 22 -7.94 -18.46 -14.47
CA ASN A 22 -7.09 -19.38 -15.26
C ASN A 22 -5.57 -19.12 -15.11
N ILE A 23 -5.16 -18.47 -14.04
CA ILE A 23 -3.77 -18.23 -13.67
C ILE A 23 -3.50 -18.68 -12.24
N VAL A 24 -2.23 -18.95 -11.92
CA VAL A 24 -1.79 -19.06 -10.52
C VAL A 24 -1.61 -17.65 -9.99
N PRO A 25 -2.45 -17.17 -9.04
CA PRO A 25 -2.35 -15.80 -8.55
C PRO A 25 -0.98 -15.58 -7.86
N PRO A 26 -0.19 -14.58 -8.27
CA PRO A 26 1.09 -14.29 -7.64
C PRO A 26 0.89 -13.50 -6.33
N LEU A 27 0.23 -14.15 -5.35
CA LEU A 27 -0.14 -13.51 -4.09
C LEU A 27 1.06 -13.37 -3.16
N HIS A 28 1.11 -12.26 -2.47
CA HIS A 28 1.97 -11.99 -1.32
C HIS A 28 1.19 -11.14 -0.32
N PHE A 29 1.66 -11.08 0.92
CA PHE A 29 0.91 -10.46 2.00
C PHE A 29 1.78 -9.50 2.80
N ILE A 30 1.19 -8.41 3.25
CA ILE A 30 1.74 -7.54 4.30
C ILE A 30 0.90 -7.76 5.55
N ILE A 31 1.57 -8.01 6.68
CA ILE A 31 0.92 -8.30 7.95
C ILE A 31 1.55 -7.42 9.02
N THR A 32 0.70 -6.72 9.78
CA THR A 32 1.13 -5.89 10.89
C THR A 32 0.41 -6.35 12.16
N ASP A 33 1.14 -6.49 13.27
CA ASP A 33 0.56 -6.82 14.57
C ASP A 33 0.29 -5.56 15.41
N THR A 34 -0.27 -5.77 16.61
CA THR A 34 -0.64 -4.69 17.53
C THR A 34 0.53 -3.89 18.06
N SER A 35 1.77 -4.40 17.98
CA SER A 35 2.99 -3.65 18.31
C SER A 35 3.44 -2.70 17.17
N GLY A 36 2.80 -2.82 16.00
CA GLY A 36 3.21 -2.14 14.80
C GLY A 36 4.37 -2.82 14.07
N HIS A 37 4.82 -4.01 14.52
CA HIS A 37 5.76 -4.83 13.77
C HIS A 37 5.09 -5.29 12.46
N THR A 38 5.78 -5.13 11.36
CA THR A 38 5.26 -5.42 10.02
C THR A 38 6.18 -6.37 9.28
N VAL A 39 5.59 -7.36 8.65
CA VAL A 39 6.29 -8.34 7.81
C VAL A 39 5.68 -8.44 6.42
N ALA A 40 6.49 -8.81 5.44
CA ALA A 40 6.04 -9.30 4.15
C ALA A 40 6.11 -10.83 4.16
N VAL A 41 5.09 -11.47 3.61
CA VAL A 41 5.04 -12.92 3.39
C VAL A 41 5.00 -13.15 1.89
N GLU A 42 6.07 -13.71 1.36
CA GLU A 42 6.27 -13.85 -0.08
C GLU A 42 6.57 -15.29 -0.47
N PRO A 43 6.03 -15.79 -1.60
CA PRO A 43 6.37 -17.11 -2.11
C PRO A 43 7.82 -17.17 -2.61
N HIS A 44 8.50 -18.27 -2.27
CA HIS A 44 9.84 -18.55 -2.73
C HIS A 44 10.07 -20.07 -2.83
N ASN A 45 10.26 -20.57 -4.05
CA ASN A 45 10.53 -21.99 -4.31
C ASN A 45 9.52 -22.96 -3.65
N GLY A 46 8.22 -22.66 -3.76
CA GLY A 46 7.14 -23.47 -3.20
C GLY A 46 6.87 -23.27 -1.70
N LEU A 47 7.63 -22.43 -1.03
CA LEU A 47 7.48 -22.10 0.39
C LEU A 47 7.05 -20.65 0.56
N LEU A 48 6.48 -20.32 1.72
CA LEU A 48 6.26 -18.95 2.17
C LEU A 48 7.43 -18.49 3.05
N ILE A 49 8.00 -17.35 2.71
CA ILE A 49 9.07 -16.71 3.48
C ILE A 49 8.54 -15.44 4.13
N VAL A 50 8.74 -15.34 5.43
CA VAL A 50 8.37 -14.16 6.23
C VAL A 50 9.61 -13.28 6.41
N LYS A 51 9.50 -12.01 6.05
CA LYS A 51 10.59 -11.01 6.13
C LYS A 51 10.12 -9.77 6.84
N ASP A 52 10.97 -9.23 7.71
CA ASP A 52 10.69 -7.96 8.37
C ASP A 52 10.59 -6.84 7.33
N ASN A 53 9.52 -6.06 7.42
CA ASN A 53 9.25 -4.95 6.51
C ASN A 53 9.30 -3.62 7.25
N HIS A 54 10.48 -3.07 7.40
CA HIS A 54 10.71 -1.83 8.17
C HIS A 54 10.14 -0.59 7.50
N VAL A 55 9.96 -0.59 6.17
CA VAL A 55 9.31 0.53 5.45
C VAL A 55 7.78 0.44 5.48
N LYS A 56 7.24 -0.74 5.85
CA LYS A 56 5.80 -1.02 6.00
C LYS A 56 4.99 -0.71 4.73
N VAL A 57 5.59 -0.90 3.57
CA VAL A 57 4.99 -0.77 2.24
C VAL A 57 5.25 -2.07 1.49
N LEU A 58 4.26 -2.54 0.77
CA LEU A 58 4.37 -3.67 -0.13
C LEU A 58 3.55 -3.36 -1.39
N THR A 59 4.13 -3.64 -2.55
CA THR A 59 3.48 -3.54 -3.86
C THR A 59 3.70 -4.85 -4.62
N ASN A 60 3.26 -4.96 -5.86
CA ASN A 60 3.46 -6.16 -6.67
C ASN A 60 4.96 -6.48 -6.86
N ALA A 61 5.25 -7.52 -7.67
CA ALA A 61 6.63 -7.86 -8.05
C ALA A 61 7.44 -6.62 -8.48
N PRO A 62 8.75 -6.61 -8.24
CA PRO A 62 9.61 -7.64 -7.65
C PRO A 62 9.41 -7.86 -6.15
N LYS A 63 10.23 -8.72 -5.52
CA LYS A 63 10.19 -8.99 -4.08
C LYS A 63 10.61 -7.78 -3.25
N LEU A 64 10.22 -7.78 -1.97
CA LEU A 64 10.49 -6.68 -1.02
C LEU A 64 11.96 -6.26 -1.00
N GLU A 65 12.90 -7.21 -0.98
CA GLU A 65 14.34 -6.86 -0.92
C GLU A 65 14.80 -6.05 -2.14
N TRP A 66 14.27 -6.37 -3.31
CA TRP A 66 14.58 -5.60 -4.50
C TRP A 66 14.05 -4.16 -4.37
N HIS A 67 12.83 -4.01 -3.89
CA HIS A 67 12.25 -2.69 -3.65
C HIS A 67 13.07 -1.89 -2.64
N ILE A 68 13.51 -2.51 -1.54
CA ILE A 68 14.37 -1.87 -0.54
C ILE A 68 15.72 -1.44 -1.16
N GLN A 69 16.31 -2.30 -2.00
CA GLN A 69 17.55 -1.95 -2.72
C GLN A 69 17.32 -0.77 -3.67
N ASN A 70 16.21 -0.74 -4.38
CA ASN A 70 15.88 0.32 -5.32
C ASN A 70 15.68 1.69 -4.63
N LEU A 71 15.29 1.74 -3.35
CA LEU A 71 15.18 3.00 -2.60
C LEU A 71 16.51 3.78 -2.54
N ARG A 72 17.66 3.11 -2.72
CA ARG A 72 18.97 3.77 -2.76
C ARG A 72 19.06 4.80 -3.89
N ASN A 73 18.36 4.58 -5.00
CA ASN A 73 18.29 5.51 -6.13
C ASN A 73 17.50 6.78 -5.79
N TYR A 74 16.78 6.79 -4.67
CA TYR A 74 15.88 7.85 -4.24
C TYR A 74 16.24 8.42 -2.86
N ALA A 75 17.42 8.11 -2.35
CA ALA A 75 17.89 8.56 -1.03
C ALA A 75 18.04 10.09 -0.91
N PHE A 76 18.02 10.80 -2.03
CA PHE A 76 18.06 12.27 -2.09
C PHE A 76 16.71 12.93 -1.90
N LEU A 77 15.60 12.19 -1.97
CA LEU A 77 14.26 12.73 -1.81
C LEU A 77 14.06 13.21 -0.38
N GLN A 78 13.56 14.42 -0.25
CA GLN A 78 13.29 15.06 1.05
C GLN A 78 12.17 16.09 0.93
N PRO A 79 11.46 16.43 2.04
CA PRO A 79 10.41 17.45 2.01
C PRO A 79 10.95 18.86 1.77
N GLU A 80 12.17 19.13 2.21
CA GLU A 80 12.78 20.45 2.08
C GLU A 80 13.38 20.64 0.69
N LYS A 81 13.42 21.88 0.25
CA LYS A 81 14.06 22.23 -1.02
C LYS A 81 15.56 21.88 -1.02
N SER A 82 16.05 21.46 -2.16
CA SER A 82 17.49 21.24 -2.37
C SER A 82 18.27 22.55 -2.21
N THR A 83 19.50 22.45 -1.73
CA THR A 83 20.40 23.60 -1.64
C THR A 83 20.90 24.03 -3.01
N ASN A 84 21.18 25.32 -3.17
CA ASN A 84 21.85 25.82 -4.36
C ASN A 84 23.25 25.21 -4.48
N GLN A 85 23.66 24.89 -5.68
CA GLN A 85 24.97 24.27 -5.96
C GLN A 85 25.76 25.09 -6.98
N LEU A 86 27.04 25.15 -6.80
CA LEU A 86 27.96 25.73 -7.80
C LEU A 86 28.51 24.61 -8.70
N VAL A 87 28.12 24.63 -9.97
CA VAL A 87 28.61 23.69 -10.98
C VAL A 87 29.57 24.43 -11.90
N GLY A 88 30.87 24.23 -11.69
CA GLY A 88 31.89 25.07 -12.31
C GLY A 88 31.72 26.52 -11.85
N LYS A 89 31.40 27.42 -12.79
CA LYS A 89 31.14 28.86 -12.52
C LYS A 89 29.65 29.22 -12.52
N VAL A 90 28.74 28.23 -12.66
CA VAL A 90 27.33 28.45 -12.77
C VAL A 90 26.65 28.14 -11.44
N LEU A 91 25.97 29.15 -10.86
CA LEU A 91 25.14 28.92 -9.68
C LEU A 91 23.81 28.29 -10.12
N VAL A 92 23.66 26.97 -9.88
CA VAL A 92 22.42 26.22 -10.07
C VAL A 92 21.55 26.41 -8.84
N ARG A 93 20.42 27.07 -9.03
CA ARG A 93 19.48 27.37 -7.94
C ARG A 93 18.37 26.33 -7.90
N SER A 94 17.94 25.98 -6.69
CA SER A 94 16.76 25.16 -6.48
C SER A 94 15.51 25.87 -7.01
N MET A 95 14.66 25.13 -7.76
CA MET A 95 13.40 25.65 -8.31
C MET A 95 12.24 25.29 -7.38
N GLY A 96 11.71 26.30 -6.67
CA GLY A 96 10.55 26.13 -5.81
C GLY A 96 10.86 25.53 -4.43
N CYS A 97 9.88 25.61 -3.52
CA CYS A 97 9.99 25.04 -2.18
C CYS A 97 9.87 23.51 -2.18
N GLU A 98 9.23 22.95 -3.19
CA GLU A 98 9.00 21.52 -3.40
C GLU A 98 10.16 20.78 -4.08
N ALA A 99 11.26 21.46 -4.42
CA ALA A 99 12.37 20.92 -5.21
C ALA A 99 13.08 19.71 -4.56
N GLY A 100 12.89 19.48 -3.26
CA GLY A 100 13.39 18.27 -2.59
C GLY A 100 12.67 17.00 -3.05
N THR A 101 11.49 17.13 -3.67
CA THR A 101 10.74 16.02 -4.24
C THR A 101 11.04 15.74 -5.72
N ASN A 102 11.97 16.49 -6.33
CA ASN A 102 12.39 16.26 -7.71
C ASN A 102 12.90 14.82 -7.88
N GLY A 103 12.33 14.11 -8.86
CA GLY A 103 12.63 12.70 -9.10
C GLY A 103 11.75 11.72 -8.33
N LEU A 104 10.76 12.20 -7.53
CA LEU A 104 9.73 11.31 -7.00
C LEU A 104 8.96 10.70 -8.19
N PRO A 105 8.94 9.34 -8.33
CA PRO A 105 8.36 8.72 -9.51
C PRO A 105 6.86 8.97 -9.62
N GLY A 106 6.36 9.30 -10.82
CA GLY A 106 4.94 9.55 -11.09
C GLY A 106 4.21 8.40 -11.77
N GLY A 107 4.92 7.40 -12.28
CA GLY A 107 4.32 6.29 -13.03
C GLY A 107 3.56 5.29 -12.16
N TYR A 108 2.95 4.31 -12.82
CA TYR A 108 2.05 3.33 -12.19
C TYR A 108 2.68 1.94 -12.02
N THR A 109 3.95 1.77 -12.36
CA THR A 109 4.63 0.50 -12.12
C THR A 109 4.70 0.17 -10.62
N SER A 110 4.80 -1.11 -10.30
CA SER A 110 4.96 -1.56 -8.91
C SER A 110 6.09 -0.84 -8.19
N THR A 111 7.22 -0.69 -8.88
CA THR A 111 8.44 -0.06 -8.34
C THR A 111 8.26 1.42 -8.06
N GLU A 112 7.61 2.16 -8.95
CA GLU A 112 7.35 3.58 -8.77
C GLU A 112 6.31 3.85 -7.67
N ARG A 113 5.25 3.04 -7.62
CA ARG A 113 4.24 3.08 -6.54
C ARG A 113 4.88 2.79 -5.18
N PHE A 114 5.81 1.82 -5.12
CA PHE A 114 6.53 1.51 -3.89
C PHE A 114 7.32 2.72 -3.37
N VAL A 115 8.08 3.38 -4.24
CA VAL A 115 8.86 4.57 -3.88
C VAL A 115 7.95 5.70 -3.37
N ARG A 116 6.87 6.02 -4.11
CA ARG A 116 5.91 7.06 -3.69
C ARG A 116 5.27 6.77 -2.35
N ALA A 117 4.73 5.56 -2.19
CA ALA A 117 4.08 5.16 -0.94
C ALA A 117 5.07 5.18 0.24
N THR A 118 6.31 4.73 0.03
CA THR A 118 7.36 4.77 1.05
C THR A 118 7.71 6.20 1.43
N TYR A 119 7.92 7.08 0.45
CA TYR A 119 8.21 8.49 0.68
C TYR A 119 7.10 9.17 1.49
N LEU A 120 5.87 9.05 1.04
CA LEU A 120 4.72 9.67 1.71
C LEU A 120 4.50 9.10 3.11
N ARG A 121 4.56 7.79 3.25
CA ARG A 121 4.40 7.15 4.56
C ARG A 121 5.46 7.60 5.57
N HIS A 122 6.69 7.85 5.11
CA HIS A 122 7.78 8.30 5.97
C HIS A 122 7.64 9.77 6.39
N HIS A 123 7.14 10.63 5.49
CA HIS A 123 7.13 12.07 5.70
C HIS A 123 5.78 12.64 6.13
N LEU A 124 4.67 11.92 5.93
CA LEU A 124 3.38 12.36 6.46
C LEU A 124 3.38 12.34 7.98
N SER A 125 3.02 13.47 8.56
CA SER A 125 2.95 13.63 10.01
C SER A 125 1.81 12.80 10.59
N SER A 126 2.09 12.04 11.66
CA SER A 126 1.05 11.44 12.48
C SER A 126 0.36 12.50 13.33
N SER A 127 -0.92 12.30 13.61
CA SER A 127 -1.75 13.19 14.44
C SER A 127 -2.31 12.41 15.64
N HIS A 128 -2.62 13.12 16.70
CA HIS A 128 -3.45 12.58 17.81
C HIS A 128 -4.92 12.43 17.40
N ASN A 129 -5.35 13.06 16.32
CA ASN A 129 -6.68 12.92 15.75
C ASN A 129 -6.69 11.73 14.77
N GLU A 130 -7.52 10.74 15.06
CA GLU A 130 -7.65 9.50 14.28
C GLU A 130 -8.19 9.78 12.87
N ASP A 131 -9.11 10.75 12.70
CA ASP A 131 -9.65 11.13 11.38
C ASP A 131 -8.57 11.71 10.48
N ILE A 132 -7.64 12.49 11.01
CA ILE A 132 -6.50 13.01 10.25
C ILE A 132 -5.59 11.85 9.80
N ASN A 133 -5.34 10.88 10.68
CA ASN A 133 -4.53 9.71 10.33
C ASN A 133 -5.23 8.85 9.27
N LEU A 134 -6.55 8.66 9.38
CA LEU A 134 -7.35 7.96 8.37
C LEU A 134 -7.26 8.68 7.02
N MET A 135 -7.43 10.00 7.00
CA MET A 135 -7.29 10.79 5.77
C MET A 135 -5.87 10.72 5.18
N ASN A 136 -4.84 10.72 6.03
CA ASN A 136 -3.45 10.55 5.59
C ASN A 136 -3.23 9.18 4.92
N CYS A 137 -3.83 8.10 5.44
CA CYS A 137 -3.81 6.80 4.78
C CYS A 137 -4.41 6.88 3.37
N PHE A 138 -5.57 7.52 3.21
CA PHE A 138 -6.17 7.71 1.88
C PHE A 138 -5.32 8.60 0.98
N LYS A 139 -4.64 9.63 1.48
CA LYS A 139 -3.70 10.44 0.67
C LYS A 139 -2.53 9.62 0.12
N ILE A 140 -2.02 8.68 0.91
CA ILE A 140 -1.00 7.73 0.41
C ILE A 140 -1.60 6.86 -0.69
N LEU A 141 -2.79 6.26 -0.47
CA LEU A 141 -3.46 5.41 -1.44
C LEU A 141 -3.84 6.17 -2.72
N ASP A 142 -4.31 7.42 -2.61
CA ASP A 142 -4.61 8.28 -3.76
C ASP A 142 -3.36 8.48 -4.65
N SER A 143 -2.19 8.65 -4.04
CA SER A 143 -0.94 8.86 -4.78
C SER A 143 -0.52 7.68 -5.64
N VAL A 144 -0.97 6.47 -5.30
CA VAL A 144 -0.65 5.22 -6.01
C VAL A 144 -1.84 4.64 -6.77
N SER A 145 -2.98 5.32 -6.74
CA SER A 145 -4.18 4.94 -7.50
C SER A 145 -3.94 5.09 -8.99
N ILE A 146 -4.43 4.10 -9.74
CA ILE A 146 -4.33 4.04 -11.20
C ILE A 146 -5.67 4.51 -11.77
N PRO A 147 -5.72 5.62 -12.51
CA PRO A 147 -6.92 6.07 -13.19
C PRO A 147 -7.33 5.10 -14.30
N GLN A 148 -8.63 4.98 -14.54
CA GLN A 148 -9.16 4.15 -15.63
C GLN A 148 -8.65 4.67 -16.99
N GLY A 149 -8.11 3.77 -17.80
CA GLY A 149 -7.53 4.10 -19.09
C GLY A 149 -6.06 4.51 -19.06
N ALA A 150 -5.46 4.75 -17.86
CA ALA A 150 -4.05 5.12 -17.75
C ALA A 150 -3.09 3.93 -17.94
N VAL A 151 -3.57 2.70 -17.72
CA VAL A 151 -2.81 1.46 -17.91
C VAL A 151 -3.67 0.46 -18.67
N LEU A 152 -3.10 -0.10 -19.75
CA LEU A 152 -3.73 -1.13 -20.56
C LEU A 152 -2.86 -2.39 -20.56
N ASP A 153 -3.49 -3.56 -20.50
CA ASP A 153 -2.86 -4.85 -20.75
C ASP A 153 -3.75 -5.66 -21.69
N ALA A 154 -3.18 -6.09 -22.83
CA ALA A 154 -3.91 -6.78 -23.91
C ALA A 154 -5.23 -6.10 -24.34
N GLY A 155 -5.30 -4.77 -24.24
CA GLY A 155 -6.48 -3.96 -24.60
C GLY A 155 -7.48 -3.77 -23.45
N GLU A 156 -7.29 -4.41 -22.34
CA GLU A 156 -8.11 -4.24 -21.13
C GLU A 156 -7.54 -3.16 -20.21
N THR A 157 -8.44 -2.40 -19.58
CA THR A 157 -8.05 -1.31 -18.67
C THR A 157 -7.77 -1.85 -17.27
N HIS A 158 -6.54 -1.62 -16.80
CA HIS A 158 -6.17 -1.87 -15.42
C HIS A 158 -6.26 -0.57 -14.62
N TYR A 159 -7.08 -0.54 -13.58
CA TYR A 159 -7.27 0.64 -12.73
C TYR A 159 -7.60 0.24 -11.28
N THR A 160 -7.46 1.19 -10.37
CA THR A 160 -7.81 1.00 -8.96
C THR A 160 -9.34 0.96 -8.81
N GLN A 161 -9.90 -0.17 -8.44
CA GLN A 161 -11.35 -0.33 -8.29
C GLN A 161 -11.86 0.24 -6.97
N TYR A 162 -11.08 0.14 -5.92
CA TYR A 162 -11.37 0.70 -4.60
C TYR A 162 -10.09 0.86 -3.78
N GLN A 163 -10.18 1.65 -2.73
CA GLN A 163 -9.17 1.77 -1.69
C GLN A 163 -9.77 1.27 -0.37
N LEU A 164 -8.97 0.62 0.46
CA LEU A 164 -9.38 0.08 1.74
C LEU A 164 -8.39 0.49 2.82
N VAL A 165 -8.90 0.99 3.94
CA VAL A 165 -8.13 1.21 5.17
C VAL A 165 -8.74 0.37 6.28
N MET A 166 -7.91 -0.41 6.95
CA MET A 166 -8.30 -1.19 8.14
C MET A 166 -7.81 -0.47 9.39
N GLU A 167 -8.73 -0.17 10.28
CA GLU A 167 -8.47 0.41 11.57
C GLU A 167 -8.59 -0.69 12.63
N SER A 168 -7.46 -1.02 13.27
CA SER A 168 -7.37 -2.21 14.13
C SER A 168 -7.90 -2.00 15.54
N LYS A 169 -7.90 -0.76 16.06
CA LYS A 169 -8.37 -0.44 17.40
C LYS A 169 -9.88 -0.64 17.52
N ASP A 170 -10.62 -0.04 16.58
CA ASP A 170 -12.07 -0.14 16.52
C ASP A 170 -12.55 -1.30 15.64
N LYS A 171 -11.62 -2.08 15.06
CA LYS A 171 -11.93 -3.19 14.15
C LYS A 171 -12.84 -2.75 13.00
N ALA A 172 -12.49 -1.66 12.34
CA ALA A 172 -13.29 -1.07 11.27
C ALA A 172 -12.59 -1.14 9.92
N TYR A 173 -13.38 -1.29 8.86
CA TYR A 173 -12.95 -1.13 7.47
C TYR A 173 -13.52 0.16 6.91
N TYR A 174 -12.67 0.95 6.27
CA TYR A 174 -13.06 2.15 5.53
C TYR A 174 -12.80 1.92 4.06
N ILE A 175 -13.84 2.01 3.24
CA ILE A 175 -13.80 1.67 1.82
C ILE A 175 -14.15 2.91 1.00
N LYS A 176 -13.31 3.23 0.01
CA LYS A 176 -13.52 4.29 -0.97
C LYS A 176 -13.56 3.68 -2.36
N PRO A 177 -14.73 3.48 -2.98
CA PRO A 177 -14.86 2.97 -4.34
C PRO A 177 -14.34 3.97 -5.37
N TYR A 178 -13.87 3.49 -6.51
CA TYR A 178 -13.31 4.34 -7.58
C TYR A 178 -14.29 5.40 -8.08
N PHE A 179 -15.56 5.02 -8.30
CA PHE A 179 -16.59 5.91 -8.84
C PHE A 179 -17.35 6.73 -7.77
N SER A 180 -16.85 6.77 -6.54
CA SER A 180 -17.46 7.53 -5.46
C SER A 180 -16.42 8.23 -4.62
N ASN A 181 -16.70 9.49 -4.26
CA ASN A 181 -15.91 10.21 -3.27
C ASN A 181 -16.38 9.96 -1.82
N GLN A 182 -17.45 9.16 -1.66
CA GLN A 182 -17.95 8.79 -0.35
C GLN A 182 -17.07 7.72 0.28
N LEU A 183 -16.86 7.88 1.58
CA LEU A 183 -16.18 6.91 2.41
C LEU A 183 -17.22 6.06 3.14
N PHE A 184 -17.12 4.75 3.02
CA PHE A 184 -18.01 3.81 3.69
C PHE A 184 -17.27 3.14 4.84
N LYS A 185 -17.91 3.07 6.02
CA LYS A 185 -17.37 2.37 7.19
C LYS A 185 -18.12 1.06 7.41
N VAL A 186 -17.38 -0.01 7.64
CA VAL A 186 -17.92 -1.30 8.09
C VAL A 186 -17.29 -1.62 9.44
N GLN A 187 -18.10 -1.66 10.48
CA GLN A 187 -17.67 -2.03 11.82
C GLN A 187 -17.75 -3.55 11.98
N LEU A 188 -16.64 -4.19 12.31
CA LEU A 188 -16.64 -5.59 12.73
C LEU A 188 -17.13 -5.67 14.18
N ASN A 189 -18.29 -6.22 14.37
CA ASN A 189 -18.85 -6.49 15.69
C ASN A 189 -18.81 -8.00 16.00
N GLU A 190 -19.12 -8.37 17.23
CA GLU A 190 -19.08 -9.77 17.66
C GLU A 190 -20.10 -10.63 16.92
N GLU A 191 -21.23 -10.06 16.54
CA GLU A 191 -22.24 -10.75 15.73
C GLU A 191 -21.68 -11.17 14.36
N LEU A 192 -20.95 -10.26 13.66
CA LEU A 192 -20.31 -10.58 12.40
C LEU A 192 -19.16 -11.57 12.56
N LEU A 193 -18.41 -11.47 13.66
CA LEU A 193 -17.28 -12.36 13.95
C LEU A 193 -17.69 -13.77 14.37
N SER A 194 -18.93 -13.94 14.88
CA SER A 194 -19.47 -15.24 15.33
C SER A 194 -20.18 -16.02 14.22
N LYS A 195 -20.34 -15.45 13.02
CA LYS A 195 -20.99 -16.13 11.89
C LYS A 195 -20.02 -17.06 11.20
N ASP A 196 -20.41 -18.30 11.02
CA ASP A 196 -19.65 -19.30 10.25
C ASP A 196 -19.75 -19.07 8.73
N ASP A 197 -20.74 -18.29 8.28
CA ASP A 197 -21.02 -18.00 6.88
C ASP A 197 -20.53 -16.61 6.45
N MET A 198 -20.21 -16.48 5.15
CA MET A 198 -19.90 -15.18 4.56
C MET A 198 -21.10 -14.24 4.66
N THR A 199 -20.87 -13.05 5.20
CA THR A 199 -21.87 -11.98 5.25
C THR A 199 -21.59 -10.95 4.17
N SER A 200 -22.53 -10.72 3.26
CA SER A 200 -22.47 -9.67 2.26
C SER A 200 -23.17 -8.42 2.77
N VAL A 201 -22.51 -7.27 2.66
CA VAL A 201 -23.06 -5.97 3.02
C VAL A 201 -23.10 -5.10 1.78
N SER A 202 -24.28 -4.52 1.47
CA SER A 202 -24.40 -3.59 0.36
C SER A 202 -23.82 -2.22 0.71
N TYR A 203 -23.04 -1.62 -0.21
CA TYR A 203 -22.49 -0.27 -0.05
C TYR A 203 -23.56 0.82 0.16
N THR A 204 -24.81 0.60 -0.29
CA THR A 204 -25.88 1.57 -0.18
C THR A 204 -26.34 1.83 1.25
N HIS A 205 -26.01 0.97 2.19
CA HIS A 205 -26.41 1.07 3.59
C HIS A 205 -25.34 1.59 4.55
N LEU A 206 -24.13 1.85 4.04
CA LEU A 206 -22.99 2.26 4.85
C LEU A 206 -22.72 3.76 4.65
N ARG A 207 -23.60 4.63 5.11
CA ARG A 207 -23.26 6.04 5.29
C ARG A 207 -22.41 6.17 6.55
N ALA A 208 -21.29 6.91 6.45
CA ALA A 208 -20.64 7.44 7.64
C ALA A 208 -21.71 8.27 8.38
N HIS A 209 -22.05 7.89 9.59
CA HIS A 209 -22.88 8.76 10.43
C HIS A 209 -22.03 9.98 10.81
N GLU A 210 -22.59 11.16 10.58
CA GLU A 210 -22.11 12.43 11.08
C GLU A 210 -22.01 12.42 12.60
#